data_06a225783fdd8242543e2d43bfb5144f
#
_entry.id   06a225783fdd8242543e2d43bfb5144f
#
_cell.length_a   1.000
_cell.length_b   1.000
_cell.length_c   1.000
_cell.angle_alpha   90.00
_cell.angle_beta   90.00
_cell.angle_gamma   90.00
#
_symmetry.space_group_name_H-M   'P 1'
#
loop_
_entity.id
_entity.type
_entity.pdbx_description
1 polymer ?
#
loop_
_entity_poly.entity_id
_entity_poly.type
_entity_poly.pdbx_seq_one_letter_code
_entity_poly.pdbx_strand_id
1 'polypeptide(L)' 'MPSAFVMISCNFGSAKDVTSELHDIDGVEQVLIVSGIYDIIVRITVQNKDDLDRLLLRVRRMDEIQSTLTLIITQSQ' A
#
# COMPACT_ATOMS: atom_id res chain seq x y z
N MET A 1 3.02 -17.22 2.23
CA MET A 1 2.49 -15.92 2.72
C MET A 1 2.51 -14.92 1.56
N PRO A 2 1.35 -14.53 1.06
CA PRO A 2 1.29 -13.58 -0.03
C PRO A 2 1.90 -12.24 0.36
N SER A 3 2.65 -11.66 -0.56
CA SER A 3 3.19 -10.33 -0.38
C SER A 3 3.09 -9.52 -1.65
N ALA A 4 3.10 -8.20 -1.49
CA ALA A 4 2.91 -7.28 -2.60
C ALA A 4 3.57 -5.94 -2.30
N PHE A 5 3.89 -5.22 -3.36
CA PHE A 5 4.15 -3.79 -3.28
C PHE A 5 2.96 -3.05 -3.84
N VAL A 6 2.56 -1.99 -3.15
CA VAL A 6 1.51 -1.09 -3.64
C VAL A 6 2.13 0.29 -3.81
N MET A 7 2.07 0.82 -5.01
CA MET A 7 2.51 2.17 -5.30
C MET A 7 1.29 3.07 -5.30
N ILE A 8 1.36 4.16 -4.55
CA ILE A 8 0.21 5.00 -4.27
C ILE A 8 0.49 6.43 -4.71
N SER A 9 -0.46 7.00 -5.44
CA SER A 9 -0.51 8.42 -5.71
C SER A 9 -1.64 9.01 -4.88
N CYS A 10 -1.34 10.05 -4.10
CA CYS A 10 -2.33 10.66 -3.21
C CYS A 10 -2.48 12.16 -3.51
N ASN A 11 -3.51 12.75 -2.91
CA ASN A 11 -3.77 14.17 -3.05
C ASN A 11 -2.60 15.00 -2.53
N PHE A 12 -2.37 16.14 -3.14
CA PHE A 12 -1.30 17.05 -2.72
C PHE A 12 -1.42 17.36 -1.23
N GLY A 13 -0.32 17.18 -0.51
CA GLY A 13 -0.27 17.45 0.93
C GLY A 13 -0.80 16.33 1.81
N SER A 14 -1.30 15.23 1.25
CA SER A 14 -1.91 14.13 2.01
C SER A 14 -0.96 13.00 2.38
N ALA A 15 0.26 12.98 1.84
CA ALA A 15 1.16 11.83 2.01
C ALA A 15 1.40 11.47 3.47
N LYS A 16 1.56 12.47 4.33
CA LYS A 16 1.82 12.24 5.75
C LYS A 16 0.63 11.57 6.44
N ASP A 17 -0.58 12.03 6.17
CA ASP A 17 -1.78 11.45 6.76
C ASP A 17 -2.02 10.04 6.24
N VAL A 18 -1.81 9.82 4.95
CA VAL A 18 -1.96 8.49 4.35
C VAL A 18 -0.95 7.51 4.93
N THR A 19 0.32 7.91 5.07
CA THR A 19 1.33 7.03 5.67
C THR A 19 0.98 6.68 7.11
N SER A 20 0.46 7.62 7.90
CA SER A 20 0.04 7.34 9.27
C SER A 20 -1.07 6.31 9.31
N GLU A 21 -2.08 6.42 8.45
CA GLU A 21 -3.15 5.43 8.36
C GLU A 21 -2.63 4.06 7.94
N LEU A 22 -1.72 4.03 6.96
CA LEU A 22 -1.17 2.77 6.46
C LEU A 22 -0.39 2.03 7.55
N HIS A 23 0.34 2.73 8.39
CA HIS A 23 1.09 2.11 9.49
C HIS A 23 0.18 1.38 10.47
N ASP A 24 -1.08 1.78 10.59
CA ASP A 24 -2.02 1.17 11.52
C ASP A 24 -2.69 -0.09 10.97
N ILE A 25 -2.41 -0.44 9.72
CA ILE A 25 -3.03 -1.60 9.08
C ILE A 25 -2.16 -2.84 9.30
N ASP A 26 -2.76 -3.91 9.85
CA ASP A 26 -2.08 -5.18 9.99
C ASP A 26 -1.70 -5.72 8.60
N GLY A 27 -0.48 -6.20 8.47
CA GLY A 27 0.03 -6.72 7.21
C GLY A 27 0.90 -5.71 6.46
N VAL A 28 0.87 -4.45 6.84
CA VAL A 28 1.76 -3.44 6.28
C VAL A 28 3.10 -3.53 6.98
N GLU A 29 4.13 -3.94 6.24
CA GLU A 29 5.47 -4.12 6.80
C GLU A 29 6.32 -2.86 6.71
N GLN A 30 6.15 -2.09 5.64
CA GLN A 30 6.98 -0.93 5.39
C GLN A 30 6.21 0.08 4.56
N VAL A 31 6.39 1.35 4.89
CA VAL A 31 5.81 2.47 4.16
C VAL A 31 6.94 3.42 3.82
N LEU A 32 7.11 3.71 2.54
CA LEU A 32 8.15 4.62 2.04
C LEU A 32 7.49 5.80 1.34
N ILE A 33 7.90 7.00 1.70
CA ILE A 33 7.53 8.20 0.95
C ILE A 33 8.59 8.39 -0.13
N VAL A 34 8.15 8.51 -1.37
CA VAL A 34 9.05 8.61 -2.52
C VAL A 34 8.73 9.84 -3.35
N SER A 35 9.60 10.14 -4.28
CA SER A 35 9.43 11.27 -5.20
C SER A 35 9.40 10.72 -6.63
N GLY A 36 8.38 11.07 -7.39
CA GLY A 36 8.20 10.61 -8.75
C GLY A 36 6.73 10.57 -9.14
N ILE A 37 6.38 9.65 -10.01
CA ILE A 37 4.98 9.47 -10.45
C ILE A 37 4.09 9.07 -9.28
N TYR A 38 4.62 8.25 -8.37
CA TYR A 38 3.92 7.85 -7.16
C TYR A 38 4.54 8.54 -5.96
N ASP A 39 3.76 8.68 -4.90
CA ASP A 39 4.15 9.38 -3.68
C ASP A 39 4.57 8.44 -2.56
N ILE A 40 4.00 7.24 -2.55
CA ILE A 40 4.19 6.28 -1.46
C ILE A 40 4.35 4.89 -2.06
N ILE A 41 5.26 4.09 -1.46
CA ILE A 41 5.38 2.66 -1.74
C ILE A 41 5.16 1.92 -0.44
N VAL A 42 4.27 0.92 -0.47
CA VAL A 42 3.93 0.11 0.69
C VAL A 42 4.30 -1.34 0.41
N ARG A 43 4.98 -1.96 1.37
CA ARG A 43 5.23 -3.39 1.34
C ARG A 43 4.26 -4.09 2.27
N ILE A 44 3.56 -5.09 1.73
CA ILE A 44 2.51 -5.81 2.43
C ILE A 44 2.86 -7.29 2.45
N THR A 45 2.68 -7.92 3.61
CA THR A 45 2.75 -9.39 3.74
C THR A 45 1.59 -9.82 4.63
N VAL A 46 0.81 -10.79 4.15
CA VAL A 46 -0.34 -11.33 4.86
C VAL A 46 -0.30 -12.84 4.83
N GLN A 47 -1.24 -13.49 5.55
CA GLN A 47 -1.22 -14.95 5.68
C GLN A 47 -1.83 -15.68 4.50
N ASN A 48 -2.83 -15.08 3.86
CA ASN A 48 -3.52 -15.72 2.74
C ASN A 48 -4.03 -14.66 1.75
N LYS A 49 -4.53 -15.15 0.62
CA LYS A 49 -4.98 -14.26 -0.46
C LYS A 49 -6.20 -13.44 -0.07
N ASP A 50 -7.10 -14.00 0.71
CA ASP A 50 -8.29 -13.26 1.13
C ASP A 50 -7.93 -12.06 1.99
N ASP A 51 -6.94 -12.21 2.86
CA ASP A 51 -6.43 -11.10 3.66
C ASP A 51 -5.79 -10.03 2.78
N LEU A 52 -5.07 -10.46 1.73
CA LEU A 52 -4.48 -9.52 0.79
C LEU A 52 -5.55 -8.71 0.08
N ASP A 53 -6.59 -9.38 -0.43
CA ASP A 53 -7.68 -8.72 -1.13
C ASP A 53 -8.39 -7.70 -0.24
N ARG A 54 -8.64 -8.05 1.02
CA ARG A 54 -9.27 -7.14 1.98
C ARG A 54 -8.40 -5.93 2.27
N LEU A 55 -7.10 -6.15 2.43
CA LEU A 55 -6.17 -5.06 2.70
C LEU A 55 -6.09 -4.11 1.51
N LEU A 56 -5.98 -4.63 0.29
CA LEU A 56 -5.93 -3.82 -0.91
C LEU A 56 -7.21 -3.00 -1.08
N LEU A 57 -8.36 -3.59 -0.78
CA LEU A 57 -9.64 -2.89 -0.85
C LEU A 57 -9.68 -1.74 0.14
N ARG A 58 -9.21 -1.98 1.36
CA ARG A 58 -9.15 -0.94 2.40
C ARG A 58 -8.28 0.24 1.95
N VAL A 59 -7.13 -0.05 1.37
CA VAL A 59 -6.23 0.99 0.85
C VAL A 59 -6.93 1.80 -0.25
N ARG A 60 -7.58 1.12 -1.19
CA ARG A 60 -8.25 1.78 -2.31
C ARG A 60 -9.43 2.66 -1.89
N ARG A 61 -9.99 2.42 -0.71
CA ARG A 61 -11.12 3.20 -0.19
C ARG A 61 -10.72 4.45 0.56
N MET A 62 -9.43 4.69 0.76
CA MET A 62 -8.97 5.89 1.43
C MET A 62 -9.21 7.10 0.53
N ASP A 63 -9.88 8.13 1.07
CA ASP A 63 -10.33 9.28 0.28
C ASP A 63 -9.17 10.06 -0.33
N GLU A 64 -8.04 10.10 0.36
CA GLU A 64 -6.86 10.87 -0.08
C GLU A 64 -6.11 10.22 -1.23
N ILE A 65 -6.42 8.96 -1.55
CA ILE A 65 -5.71 8.22 -2.58
C ILE A 65 -6.35 8.44 -3.95
N GLN A 66 -5.53 8.89 -4.91
CA GLN A 66 -5.98 9.11 -6.28
C GLN A 66 -5.88 7.86 -7.12
N SER A 67 -4.77 7.13 -7.00
CA SER A 67 -4.55 5.91 -7.78
C SER A 67 -3.60 4.98 -7.06
N THR A 68 -3.71 3.69 -7.37
CA THR A 68 -2.81 2.66 -6.85
C THR A 68 -2.37 1.74 -7.97
N LEU A 69 -1.16 1.21 -7.82
CA LEU A 69 -0.66 0.14 -8.67
C LEU A 69 -0.14 -0.96 -7.76
N THR A 70 -0.72 -2.15 -7.87
CA THR A 70 -0.35 -3.28 -7.04
C THR A 70 0.53 -4.25 -7.82
N LEU A 71 1.68 -4.61 -7.26
CA LEU A 71 2.59 -5.59 -7.80
C LEU A 71 2.64 -6.77 -6.84
N ILE A 72 2.04 -7.90 -7.24
CA ILE A 72 2.07 -9.11 -6.42
C ILE A 72 3.43 -9.77 -6.59
N ILE A 73 4.07 -10.10 -5.48
CA ILE A 73 5.34 -10.78 -5.51
C ILE A 73 5.05 -12.27 -5.72
N THR A 74 5.45 -12.79 -6.87
CA THR A 74 5.19 -14.19 -7.22
C THR A 74 6.39 -15.07 -6.93
N GLN A 75 7.59 -14.50 -6.87
CA GLN A 75 8.81 -15.29 -6.70
C GLN A 75 9.89 -14.37 -6.13
N SER A 76 10.59 -14.87 -5.12
CA SER A 76 11.71 -14.17 -4.50
C SER A 76 13.00 -14.93 -4.78
N GLN A 77 14.06 -14.22 -5.16
CA GLN A 77 15.35 -14.83 -5.45
C GLN A 77 16.47 -14.19 -4.67
#